data_8c5033a79f1dafc3f6d20e1c500b06a1
#
_entry.id   8c5033a79f1dafc3f6d20e1c500b06a1
#
_cell.length_a   1.000
_cell.length_b   1.000
_cell.length_c   1.000
_cell.angle_alpha   90.00
_cell.angle_beta   90.00
_cell.angle_gamma   90.00
#
_symmetry.space_group_name_H-M   'P 1'
#
loop_
_entity.id
_entity.type
_entity.pdbx_description
1 polymer ?
#
loop_
_entity_poly.entity_id
_entity_poly.type
_entity_poly.pdbx_seq_one_letter_code
_entity_poly.pdbx_strand_id
1 'polypeptide(L)'
;VKIATVAAATGAILIGGAQFGAGSAAARPLEIPPGLLPAGVQLPAIELPDLPAAPPAPGTPGPVNPGSPAPLKVRAVQPVSGTLSSGYGPRWGAHHGGIDIAAPIGTPIQSAADGEVISAGPASGFGLWVRVRHDDGAVTVYGHINEFIVNVGQRVAAGQQIATVGNRGQSTGPHLHFEVSDAGGNRLNPSQWLRDRGVSVTWGTD
;
A
#
# COMPACT_ATOMS: atom_id res chain seq x y z
N VAL A 1 -29.22 -37.69 21.66
CA VAL A 1 -28.31 -36.65 21.14
C VAL A 1 -26.90 -37.23 21.16
N LYS A 2 -26.34 -37.57 19.99
CA LYS A 2 -24.95 -38.05 19.86
C LYS A 2 -24.08 -36.93 19.33
N ILE A 3 -23.11 -36.54 20.13
CA ILE A 3 -22.08 -35.52 19.78
C ILE A 3 -20.96 -36.28 19.08
N ALA A 4 -20.66 -35.89 17.85
CA ALA A 4 -19.51 -36.39 17.10
C ALA A 4 -18.32 -35.44 17.27
N THR A 5 -17.24 -35.92 17.84
CA THR A 5 -15.96 -35.21 18.01
C THR A 5 -15.17 -35.30 16.72
N VAL A 6 -14.79 -34.16 16.15
CA VAL A 6 -13.89 -34.09 15.01
C VAL A 6 -12.46 -33.90 15.54
N ALA A 7 -11.60 -34.86 15.25
CA ALA A 7 -10.16 -34.76 15.55
C ALA A 7 -9.44 -34.01 14.43
N ALA A 8 -8.69 -32.95 14.78
CA ALA A 8 -7.81 -32.23 13.89
C ALA A 8 -6.47 -32.97 13.78
N ALA A 9 -6.07 -33.33 12.55
CA ALA A 9 -4.76 -33.87 12.25
C ALA A 9 -3.84 -32.74 11.75
N THR A 10 -2.81 -32.44 12.52
CA THR A 10 -1.71 -31.54 12.15
C THR A 10 -0.70 -32.30 11.27
N GLY A 11 -0.63 -31.95 9.98
CA GLY A 11 0.39 -32.45 9.05
C GLY A 11 1.52 -31.44 8.90
N ALA A 12 2.75 -31.84 9.24
CA ALA A 12 3.96 -31.06 9.00
C ALA A 12 4.36 -31.13 7.51
N ILE A 13 4.60 -29.98 6.89
CA ILE A 13 5.12 -29.88 5.52
C ILE A 13 6.61 -29.60 5.57
N LEU A 14 7.42 -30.50 5.03
CA LEU A 14 8.85 -30.33 4.81
C LEU A 14 9.07 -29.46 3.55
N ILE A 15 9.84 -28.39 3.69
CA ILE A 15 10.21 -27.50 2.58
C ILE A 15 11.47 -28.06 1.91
N GLY A 16 11.31 -28.60 0.70
CA GLY A 16 12.39 -28.90 -0.22
C GLY A 16 12.59 -27.73 -1.19
N GLY A 17 13.81 -27.16 -1.22
CA GLY A 17 14.16 -26.10 -2.17
C GLY A 17 14.23 -26.59 -3.60
N ALA A 18 13.59 -25.87 -4.52
CA ALA A 18 13.77 -26.05 -5.97
C ALA A 18 13.94 -24.68 -6.65
N GLN A 19 14.95 -24.59 -7.49
CA GLN A 19 15.28 -23.43 -8.31
C GLN A 19 14.19 -23.20 -9.36
N PHE A 20 13.68 -21.98 -9.48
CA PHE A 20 12.68 -21.61 -10.49
C PHE A 20 13.34 -21.02 -11.73
N GLY A 21 13.28 -21.77 -12.83
CA GLY A 21 13.46 -21.24 -14.18
C GLY A 21 12.17 -20.56 -14.62
N ALA A 22 12.29 -19.43 -15.33
CA ALA A 22 11.17 -18.69 -15.89
C ALA A 22 10.48 -19.51 -16.99
N GLY A 23 9.27 -20.00 -16.70
CA GLY A 23 8.37 -20.66 -17.66
C GLY A 23 6.95 -20.16 -17.44
N SER A 24 6.29 -19.76 -18.52
CA SER A 24 4.89 -19.36 -18.56
C SER A 24 3.99 -20.40 -17.88
N ALA A 25 3.42 -20.08 -16.73
CA ALA A 25 2.44 -20.92 -16.06
C ALA A 25 1.07 -20.75 -16.75
N ALA A 26 0.76 -21.66 -17.69
CA ALA A 26 -0.62 -21.87 -18.10
C ALA A 26 -1.36 -22.50 -16.91
N ALA A 27 -2.47 -21.88 -16.50
CA ALA A 27 -3.35 -22.41 -15.46
C ALA A 27 -3.82 -23.81 -15.88
N ARG A 28 -3.43 -24.84 -15.12
CA ARG A 28 -3.95 -26.20 -15.30
C ARG A 28 -5.27 -26.30 -14.55
N PRO A 29 -6.30 -26.95 -15.13
CA PRO A 29 -7.53 -27.27 -14.42
C PRO A 29 -7.21 -28.10 -13.18
N LEU A 30 -7.86 -27.81 -12.06
CA LEU A 30 -7.81 -28.61 -10.86
C LEU A 30 -8.47 -29.95 -11.14
N GLU A 31 -7.67 -31.00 -11.35
CA GLU A 31 -8.19 -32.37 -11.44
C GLU A 31 -8.38 -32.92 -10.04
N ILE A 32 -9.64 -33.19 -9.67
CA ILE A 32 -9.98 -33.85 -8.41
C ILE A 32 -9.68 -35.34 -8.60
N PRO A 33 -8.87 -35.98 -7.72
CA PRO A 33 -8.57 -37.39 -7.84
C PRO A 33 -9.85 -38.25 -7.76
N PRO A 34 -9.99 -39.28 -8.59
CA PRO A 34 -11.14 -40.20 -8.54
C PRO A 34 -11.17 -40.92 -7.19
N GLY A 35 -12.25 -40.79 -6.44
CA GLY A 35 -12.47 -41.49 -5.16
C GLY A 35 -12.86 -40.59 -3.98
N LEU A 36 -12.88 -39.26 -4.15
CA LEU A 36 -13.25 -38.32 -3.07
C LEU A 36 -14.72 -37.90 -3.05
N LEU A 37 -15.49 -38.28 -4.08
CA LEU A 37 -16.93 -37.98 -4.13
C LEU A 37 -17.72 -39.27 -3.96
N PRO A 38 -18.79 -39.27 -3.14
CA PRO A 38 -19.69 -40.40 -3.06
C PRO A 38 -20.43 -40.60 -4.40
N ALA A 39 -20.62 -41.84 -4.81
CA ALA A 39 -21.25 -42.19 -6.08
C ALA A 39 -22.66 -41.55 -6.20
N GLY A 40 -22.88 -40.77 -7.24
CA GLY A 40 -24.17 -40.19 -7.57
C GLY A 40 -24.30 -38.67 -7.45
N VAL A 41 -23.25 -37.94 -7.03
CA VAL A 41 -23.28 -36.47 -7.01
C VAL A 41 -22.78 -35.91 -8.33
N GLN A 42 -23.69 -35.41 -9.18
CA GLN A 42 -23.35 -34.59 -10.34
C GLN A 42 -23.31 -33.13 -9.88
N LEU A 43 -22.13 -32.49 -9.96
CA LEU A 43 -22.04 -31.06 -9.77
C LEU A 43 -22.60 -30.34 -11.01
N PRO A 44 -23.48 -29.32 -10.87
CA PRO A 44 -23.92 -28.53 -12.00
C PRO A 44 -22.69 -27.83 -12.62
N ALA A 45 -22.60 -27.84 -13.96
CA ALA A 45 -21.63 -27.04 -14.67
C ALA A 45 -21.90 -25.54 -14.38
N ILE A 46 -21.00 -24.90 -13.65
CA ILE A 46 -21.07 -23.47 -13.43
C ILE A 46 -20.41 -22.83 -14.65
N GLU A 47 -21.23 -22.33 -15.58
CA GLU A 47 -20.76 -21.40 -16.59
C GLU A 47 -20.41 -20.09 -15.88
N LEU A 48 -19.08 -19.82 -15.75
CA LEU A 48 -18.61 -18.53 -15.30
C LEU A 48 -18.93 -17.50 -16.41
N PRO A 49 -19.62 -16.39 -16.10
CA PRO A 49 -19.80 -15.32 -17.07
C PRO A 49 -18.43 -14.83 -17.53
N ASP A 50 -18.29 -14.54 -18.83
CA ASP A 50 -17.11 -13.93 -19.41
C ASP A 50 -16.76 -12.67 -18.61
N LEU A 51 -15.69 -12.77 -17.79
CA LEU A 51 -15.12 -11.61 -17.15
C LEU A 51 -14.52 -10.73 -18.24
N PRO A 52 -14.81 -9.42 -18.29
CA PRO A 52 -14.13 -8.52 -19.20
C PRO A 52 -12.62 -8.66 -19.00
N ALA A 53 -11.92 -8.77 -20.14
CA ALA A 53 -10.45 -8.92 -20.14
C ALA A 53 -9.83 -7.88 -19.20
N ALA A 54 -8.96 -8.34 -18.28
CA ALA A 54 -8.22 -7.46 -17.42
C ALA A 54 -7.51 -6.40 -18.28
N PRO A 55 -7.47 -5.13 -17.85
CA PRO A 55 -6.71 -4.11 -18.56
C PRO A 55 -5.26 -4.59 -18.72
N PRO A 56 -4.60 -4.29 -19.86
CA PRO A 56 -3.23 -4.73 -20.09
C PRO A 56 -2.35 -4.26 -18.93
N ALA A 57 -1.56 -5.19 -18.38
CA ALA A 57 -0.58 -4.89 -17.37
C ALA A 57 0.29 -3.72 -17.87
N PRO A 58 0.62 -2.73 -17.03
CA PRO A 58 1.53 -1.65 -17.42
C PRO A 58 2.81 -2.28 -17.97
N GLY A 59 3.22 -1.81 -19.17
CA GLY A 59 4.20 -2.42 -20.02
C GLY A 59 5.43 -2.91 -19.28
N THR A 60 5.84 -4.15 -19.58
CA THR A 60 7.10 -4.74 -19.15
C THR A 60 8.23 -3.77 -19.49
N PRO A 61 9.08 -3.34 -18.51
CA PRO A 61 10.24 -2.53 -18.83
C PRO A 61 11.10 -3.29 -19.85
N GLY A 62 11.36 -2.69 -21.00
CA GLY A 62 12.28 -3.22 -21.98
C GLY A 62 13.68 -3.44 -21.39
N PRO A 63 14.59 -4.21 -22.06
CA PRO A 63 15.91 -4.51 -21.54
C PRO A 63 16.67 -3.23 -21.20
N VAL A 64 16.95 -3.01 -19.92
CA VAL A 64 17.76 -1.92 -19.42
C VAL A 64 19.21 -2.13 -19.87
N ASN A 65 19.67 -1.24 -20.73
CA ASN A 65 21.08 -1.16 -21.10
C ASN A 65 21.90 -0.76 -19.86
N PRO A 66 22.98 -1.47 -19.45
CA PRO A 66 23.80 -1.14 -18.29
C PRO A 66 24.78 0.01 -18.57
N GLY A 67 24.26 1.14 -18.97
CA GLY A 67 24.98 2.40 -18.95
C GLY A 67 24.62 3.13 -17.66
N SER A 68 25.62 3.39 -16.82
CA SER A 68 25.62 4.07 -15.52
C SER A 68 24.30 4.77 -15.17
N PRO A 69 23.56 4.38 -14.11
CA PRO A 69 22.36 5.14 -13.74
C PRO A 69 22.80 6.54 -13.31
N ALA A 70 22.39 7.55 -14.07
CA ALA A 70 22.29 8.89 -13.52
C ALA A 70 21.49 8.77 -12.21
N PRO A 71 21.86 9.49 -11.12
CA PRO A 71 21.14 9.43 -9.87
C PRO A 71 19.67 9.69 -10.20
N LEU A 72 18.82 8.69 -9.94
CA LEU A 72 17.39 8.79 -10.16
C LEU A 72 16.92 9.97 -9.31
N LYS A 73 16.61 11.08 -9.98
CA LYS A 73 16.01 12.23 -9.32
C LYS A 73 14.65 11.72 -8.84
N VAL A 74 14.56 11.33 -7.56
CA VAL A 74 13.32 10.83 -6.97
C VAL A 74 12.28 11.91 -7.18
N ARG A 75 11.35 11.65 -8.10
CA ARG A 75 10.27 12.58 -8.38
C ARG A 75 9.35 12.60 -7.17
N ALA A 76 9.25 13.75 -6.53
CA ALA A 76 8.34 13.92 -5.40
C ALA A 76 7.28 14.97 -5.70
N VAL A 77 6.14 14.87 -5.02
CA VAL A 77 5.03 15.82 -5.10
C VAL A 77 4.43 16.04 -3.72
N GLN A 78 3.75 17.16 -3.56
CA GLN A 78 2.93 17.43 -2.38
C GLN A 78 1.78 16.41 -2.30
N PRO A 79 1.58 15.69 -1.17
CA PRO A 79 0.63 14.57 -1.10
C PRO A 79 -0.85 15.00 -1.09
N VAL A 80 -1.14 16.22 -0.67
CA VAL A 80 -2.52 16.74 -0.58
C VAL A 80 -2.52 18.26 -0.70
N SER A 81 -3.58 18.83 -1.25
CA SER A 81 -3.86 20.27 -1.19
C SER A 81 -4.60 20.59 0.10
N GLY A 82 -4.17 21.64 0.83
CA GLY A 82 -4.79 22.01 2.10
C GLY A 82 -4.00 23.10 2.82
N THR A 83 -4.22 23.23 4.13
CA THR A 83 -3.52 24.17 5.01
C THR A 83 -2.76 23.41 6.07
N LEU A 84 -1.48 23.72 6.29
CA LEU A 84 -0.71 23.16 7.40
C LEU A 84 -1.35 23.58 8.72
N SER A 85 -1.88 22.63 9.47
CA SER A 85 -2.52 22.87 10.77
C SER A 85 -1.63 22.50 11.95
N SER A 86 -0.62 21.63 11.73
CA SER A 86 0.36 21.25 12.73
C SER A 86 1.66 20.80 12.12
N GLY A 87 2.78 21.36 12.55
CA GLY A 87 4.15 21.02 12.13
C GLY A 87 4.71 19.78 12.80
N TYR A 88 5.87 19.35 12.30
CA TYR A 88 6.68 18.26 12.87
C TYR A 88 7.46 18.75 14.09
N GLY A 89 7.55 17.95 15.14
CA GLY A 89 8.43 18.20 16.26
C GLY A 89 7.74 18.29 17.62
N PRO A 90 8.41 18.86 18.64
CA PRO A 90 7.87 18.94 20.00
C PRO A 90 6.63 19.84 20.07
N ARG A 91 5.60 19.36 20.76
CA ARG A 91 4.41 20.18 21.11
C ARG A 91 3.80 19.69 22.44
N TRP A 92 3.52 20.60 23.37
CA TRP A 92 2.80 20.34 24.64
C TRP A 92 3.27 19.10 25.40
N GLY A 93 4.60 18.87 25.46
CA GLY A 93 5.18 17.71 26.16
C GLY A 93 5.16 16.39 25.38
N ALA A 94 4.70 16.40 24.14
CA ALA A 94 4.76 15.25 23.22
C ALA A 94 5.57 15.59 21.96
N HIS A 95 5.85 14.60 21.13
CA HIS A 95 6.49 14.78 19.83
C HIS A 95 5.53 14.41 18.70
N HIS A 96 5.27 15.36 17.78
CA HIS A 96 4.51 15.12 16.58
C HIS A 96 5.40 14.49 15.51
N GLY A 97 5.15 13.24 15.17
CA GLY A 97 6.00 12.46 14.26
C GLY A 97 5.79 12.74 12.77
N GLY A 98 4.89 13.66 12.44
CA GLY A 98 4.53 14.03 11.08
C GLY A 98 4.11 15.48 10.96
N ILE A 99 3.37 15.79 9.91
CA ILE A 99 2.66 17.07 9.74
C ILE A 99 1.18 16.79 9.52
N ASP A 100 0.32 17.71 9.95
CA ASP A 100 -1.11 17.63 9.73
C ASP A 100 -1.54 18.70 8.72
N ILE A 101 -2.18 18.27 7.63
CA ILE A 101 -2.68 19.14 6.58
C ILE A 101 -4.21 19.09 6.58
N ALA A 102 -4.83 20.17 7.07
CA ALA A 102 -6.29 20.33 7.10
C ALA A 102 -6.84 20.44 5.67
N ALA A 103 -7.81 19.58 5.35
CA ALA A 103 -8.51 19.57 4.08
C ALA A 103 -9.88 18.89 4.25
N PRO A 104 -10.89 19.20 3.41
CA PRO A 104 -12.20 18.57 3.46
C PRO A 104 -12.13 17.04 3.30
N ILE A 105 -13.03 16.31 3.97
CA ILE A 105 -13.20 14.87 3.77
C ILE A 105 -13.43 14.59 2.28
N GLY A 106 -12.76 13.58 1.74
CA GLY A 106 -12.86 13.22 0.32
C GLY A 106 -11.83 13.91 -0.58
N THR A 107 -11.05 14.89 -0.07
CA THR A 107 -9.95 15.49 -0.83
C THR A 107 -8.95 14.39 -1.25
N PRO A 108 -8.55 14.31 -2.54
CA PRO A 108 -7.61 13.32 -3.01
C PRO A 108 -6.25 13.40 -2.30
N ILE A 109 -5.74 12.25 -1.85
CA ILE A 109 -4.39 12.07 -1.32
C ILE A 109 -3.57 11.30 -2.37
N GLN A 110 -2.38 11.81 -2.69
CA GLN A 110 -1.47 11.27 -3.68
C GLN A 110 -0.23 10.67 -3.02
N SER A 111 0.38 9.67 -3.65
CA SER A 111 1.70 9.19 -3.26
C SER A 111 2.73 10.32 -3.42
N ALA A 112 3.48 10.60 -2.37
CA ALA A 112 4.47 11.69 -2.38
C ALA A 112 5.66 11.42 -3.31
N ALA A 113 5.97 10.15 -3.60
CA ALA A 113 7.01 9.74 -4.56
C ALA A 113 6.67 8.37 -5.15
N ASP A 114 7.46 7.93 -6.16
CA ASP A 114 7.36 6.58 -6.72
C ASP A 114 7.68 5.54 -5.63
N GLY A 115 6.96 4.40 -5.61
CA GLY A 115 7.19 3.39 -4.58
C GLY A 115 6.23 2.20 -4.64
N GLU A 116 6.23 1.42 -3.58
CA GLU A 116 5.37 0.25 -3.39
C GLU A 116 4.56 0.40 -2.10
N VAL A 117 3.26 0.12 -2.17
CA VAL A 117 2.37 0.10 -1.00
C VAL A 117 2.75 -1.07 -0.10
N ILE A 118 3.23 -0.78 1.11
CA ILE A 118 3.62 -1.81 2.10
C ILE A 118 2.56 -2.05 3.16
N SER A 119 1.54 -1.19 3.25
CA SER A 119 0.40 -1.36 4.15
C SER A 119 -0.77 -0.51 3.66
N ALA A 120 -2.00 -1.03 3.74
CA ALA A 120 -3.24 -0.30 3.52
C ALA A 120 -4.33 -0.96 4.37
N GLY A 121 -5.02 -0.20 5.24
CA GLY A 121 -6.07 -0.74 6.10
C GLY A 121 -6.18 -0.07 7.47
N PRO A 122 -6.81 -0.73 8.45
CA PRO A 122 -6.95 -0.24 9.81
C PRO A 122 -5.60 -0.13 10.54
N ALA A 123 -5.42 0.94 11.31
CA ALA A 123 -4.23 1.16 12.12
C ALA A 123 -4.58 1.87 13.44
N SER A 124 -4.00 1.40 14.54
CA SER A 124 -4.19 2.01 15.86
C SER A 124 -3.74 3.46 15.87
N GLY A 125 -4.55 4.35 16.42
CA GLY A 125 -4.32 5.79 16.43
C GLY A 125 -4.69 6.48 15.11
N PHE A 126 -4.30 5.92 13.96
CA PHE A 126 -4.56 6.49 12.62
C PHE A 126 -5.98 6.23 12.09
N GLY A 127 -6.70 5.26 12.65
CA GLY A 127 -7.98 4.78 12.13
C GLY A 127 -7.80 3.95 10.86
N LEU A 128 -7.64 4.59 9.71
CA LEU A 128 -7.15 3.99 8.47
C LEU A 128 -5.88 4.67 8.02
N TRP A 129 -4.98 3.90 7.41
CA TRP A 129 -3.74 4.41 6.83
C TRP A 129 -3.37 3.74 5.50
N VAL A 130 -2.49 4.40 4.75
CA VAL A 130 -1.66 3.82 3.70
C VAL A 130 -0.20 4.08 4.06
N ARG A 131 0.69 3.13 3.77
CA ARG A 131 2.14 3.29 3.87
C ARG A 131 2.77 2.91 2.53
N VAL A 132 3.68 3.77 2.05
CA VAL A 132 4.40 3.55 0.79
C VAL A 132 5.89 3.55 1.09
N ARG A 133 6.60 2.51 0.64
CA ARG A 133 8.06 2.45 0.63
C ARG A 133 8.53 2.93 -0.74
N HIS A 134 9.30 4.00 -0.74
CA HIS A 134 9.84 4.63 -1.94
C HIS A 134 11.11 3.93 -2.43
N ASP A 135 11.51 4.22 -3.67
CA ASP A 135 12.64 3.55 -4.32
C ASP A 135 14.00 3.91 -3.69
N ASP A 136 14.08 5.00 -2.93
CA ASP A 136 15.24 5.39 -2.12
C ASP A 136 15.24 4.77 -0.70
N GLY A 137 14.27 3.92 -0.39
CA GLY A 137 14.10 3.26 0.89
C GLY A 137 13.34 4.07 1.93
N ALA A 138 13.02 5.33 1.69
CA ALA A 138 12.17 6.13 2.57
C ALA A 138 10.74 5.53 2.65
N VAL A 139 10.08 5.69 3.79
CA VAL A 139 8.70 5.27 3.96
C VAL A 139 7.83 6.48 4.31
N THR A 140 6.74 6.64 3.58
CA THR A 140 5.71 7.63 3.90
C THR A 140 4.47 6.98 4.50
N VAL A 141 3.81 7.68 5.41
CA VAL A 141 2.56 7.28 6.07
C VAL A 141 1.50 8.33 5.80
N TYR A 142 0.31 7.86 5.42
CA TYR A 142 -0.88 8.67 5.16
C TYR A 142 -1.98 8.22 6.13
N GLY A 143 -2.17 8.97 7.21
CA GLY A 143 -3.09 8.64 8.31
C GLY A 143 -4.40 9.42 8.29
N HIS A 144 -5.36 8.99 9.11
CA HIS A 144 -6.71 9.54 9.28
C HIS A 144 -7.55 9.55 8.00
N ILE A 145 -7.16 8.73 7.00
CA ILE A 145 -7.80 8.69 5.69
C ILE A 145 -9.25 8.18 5.78
N ASN A 146 -10.11 8.60 4.84
CA ASN A 146 -11.49 8.14 4.76
C ASN A 146 -11.58 6.78 4.08
N GLU A 147 -10.92 6.64 2.94
CA GLU A 147 -10.84 5.42 2.15
C GLU A 147 -9.51 5.35 1.41
N PHE A 148 -9.08 4.16 1.04
CA PHE A 148 -7.92 3.91 0.19
C PHE A 148 -8.35 3.13 -1.05
N ILE A 149 -7.64 3.34 -2.17
CA ILE A 149 -7.94 2.76 -3.49
C ILE A 149 -6.77 1.94 -4.04
N VAL A 150 -5.85 1.55 -3.16
CA VAL A 150 -4.64 0.79 -3.51
C VAL A 150 -4.54 -0.47 -2.67
N ASN A 151 -3.78 -1.46 -3.15
CA ASN A 151 -3.54 -2.73 -2.48
C ASN A 151 -2.08 -2.85 -2.03
N VAL A 152 -1.82 -3.63 -0.98
CA VAL A 152 -0.47 -3.98 -0.55
C VAL A 152 0.27 -4.71 -1.68
N GLY A 153 1.52 -4.34 -1.94
CA GLY A 153 2.33 -4.81 -3.05
C GLY A 153 2.14 -4.03 -4.35
N GLN A 154 1.15 -3.12 -4.42
CA GLN A 154 0.94 -2.29 -5.60
C GLN A 154 2.03 -1.25 -5.77
N ARG A 155 2.60 -1.15 -6.99
CA ARG A 155 3.47 -0.03 -7.39
C ARG A 155 2.62 1.21 -7.62
N VAL A 156 3.09 2.33 -7.12
CA VAL A 156 2.47 3.65 -7.28
C VAL A 156 3.49 4.68 -7.77
N ALA A 157 3.04 5.59 -8.60
CA ALA A 157 3.85 6.70 -9.07
C ALA A 157 3.65 7.95 -8.19
N ALA A 158 4.64 8.84 -8.16
CA ALA A 158 4.49 10.18 -7.57
C ALA A 158 3.29 10.91 -8.18
N GLY A 159 2.38 11.42 -7.37
CA GLY A 159 1.14 12.07 -7.81
C GLY A 159 -0.01 11.12 -8.11
N GLN A 160 0.18 9.81 -8.06
CA GLN A 160 -0.93 8.87 -8.18
C GLN A 160 -1.82 8.94 -6.94
N GLN A 161 -3.13 9.08 -7.13
CA GLN A 161 -4.07 9.03 -6.03
C GLN A 161 -4.06 7.64 -5.38
N ILE A 162 -3.96 7.63 -4.03
CA ILE A 162 -3.91 6.40 -3.22
C ILE A 162 -5.02 6.33 -2.17
N ALA A 163 -5.55 7.49 -1.75
CA ALA A 163 -6.54 7.59 -0.69
C ALA A 163 -7.35 8.89 -0.80
N THR A 164 -8.22 9.13 0.17
CA THR A 164 -8.89 10.41 0.38
C THR A 164 -8.79 10.84 1.84
N VAL A 165 -8.77 12.18 2.07
CA VAL A 165 -8.76 12.77 3.42
C VAL A 165 -9.98 12.33 4.21
N GLY A 166 -9.77 12.02 5.47
CA GLY A 166 -10.81 11.64 6.41
C GLY A 166 -10.68 12.34 7.77
N ASN A 167 -11.26 11.68 8.78
CA ASN A 167 -11.23 12.11 10.18
C ASN A 167 -11.30 10.87 11.10
N ARG A 168 -10.66 9.75 10.67
CA ARG A 168 -10.73 8.48 11.40
C ARG A 168 -9.63 8.39 12.44
N GLY A 169 -9.86 7.54 13.47
CA GLY A 169 -8.90 7.32 14.55
C GLY A 169 -8.83 8.48 15.54
N GLN A 170 -7.64 8.74 16.09
CA GLN A 170 -7.40 9.82 17.06
C GLN A 170 -7.16 11.14 16.31
N SER A 171 -8.23 11.75 15.85
CA SER A 171 -8.22 12.97 15.06
C SER A 171 -9.17 14.02 15.67
N THR A 172 -8.79 15.29 15.60
CA THR A 172 -9.58 16.42 16.12
C THR A 172 -10.40 17.12 15.04
N GLY A 173 -10.23 16.75 13.77
CA GLY A 173 -10.94 17.33 12.62
C GLY A 173 -10.42 16.76 11.31
N PRO A 174 -11.08 17.03 10.17
CA PRO A 174 -10.65 16.49 8.87
C PRO A 174 -9.27 16.99 8.46
N HIS A 175 -8.31 16.06 8.32
CA HIS A 175 -6.95 16.34 7.87
C HIS A 175 -6.24 15.08 7.35
N LEU A 176 -5.17 15.26 6.61
CA LEU A 176 -4.16 14.25 6.37
C LEU A 176 -3.08 14.37 7.45
N HIS A 177 -2.82 13.30 8.22
CA HIS A 177 -1.58 13.15 8.98
C HIS A 177 -0.53 12.49 8.08
N PHE A 178 0.59 13.18 7.84
CA PHE A 178 1.64 12.75 6.92
C PHE A 178 2.97 12.59 7.64
N GLU A 179 3.53 11.37 7.64
CA GLU A 179 4.85 11.07 8.21
C GLU A 179 5.83 10.64 7.13
N VAL A 180 7.11 10.86 7.40
CA VAL A 180 8.23 10.34 6.60
C VAL A 180 9.26 9.72 7.54
N SER A 181 9.80 8.57 7.15
CA SER A 181 10.98 7.98 7.77
C SER A 181 12.02 7.61 6.71
N ASP A 182 13.30 7.61 7.10
CA ASP A 182 14.38 7.10 6.26
C ASP A 182 14.36 5.56 6.17
N ALA A 183 15.27 4.99 5.39
CA ALA A 183 15.43 3.54 5.26
C ALA A 183 15.81 2.83 6.58
N GLY A 184 16.36 3.56 7.53
CA GLY A 184 16.67 3.07 8.89
C GLY A 184 15.49 3.16 9.86
N GLY A 185 14.34 3.73 9.43
CA GLY A 185 13.15 3.92 10.26
C GLY A 185 13.19 5.18 11.13
N ASN A 186 14.18 6.05 10.99
CA ASN A 186 14.24 7.31 11.72
C ASN A 186 13.24 8.29 11.14
N ARG A 187 12.44 8.94 11.98
CA ARG A 187 11.48 9.96 11.55
C ARG A 187 12.17 11.21 11.05
N LEU A 188 11.71 11.73 9.94
CA LEU A 188 12.19 12.94 9.30
C LEU A 188 11.11 14.01 9.33
N ASN A 189 11.49 15.30 9.28
CA ASN A 189 10.54 16.38 9.05
C ASN A 189 10.00 16.28 7.62
N PRO A 190 8.69 16.02 7.43
CA PRO A 190 8.12 15.80 6.10
C PRO A 190 8.21 17.02 5.19
N SER A 191 8.03 18.23 5.72
CA SER A 191 8.15 19.47 4.95
C SER A 191 9.57 19.64 4.41
N GLN A 192 10.60 19.33 5.22
CA GLN A 192 11.99 19.38 4.78
C GLN A 192 12.28 18.30 3.74
N TRP A 193 11.81 17.06 3.98
CA TRP A 193 11.99 15.95 3.06
C TRP A 193 11.41 16.24 1.65
N LEU A 194 10.27 16.92 1.57
CA LEU A 194 9.67 17.37 0.31
C LEU A 194 10.50 18.47 -0.34
N ARG A 195 10.93 19.48 0.41
CA ARG A 195 11.77 20.59 -0.11
C ARG A 195 13.09 20.07 -0.68
N ASP A 196 13.75 19.13 0.02
CA ASP A 196 15.02 18.52 -0.44
C ASP A 196 14.87 17.78 -1.78
N ARG A 197 13.63 17.38 -2.13
CA ARG A 197 13.27 16.77 -3.41
C ARG A 197 12.71 17.75 -4.43
N GLY A 198 12.83 19.06 -4.16
CA GLY A 198 12.46 20.14 -5.06
C GLY A 198 10.94 20.42 -5.11
N VAL A 199 10.20 19.94 -4.12
CA VAL A 199 8.75 20.24 -4.01
C VAL A 199 8.56 21.59 -3.35
N SER A 200 7.94 22.53 -4.07
CA SER A 200 7.44 23.78 -3.49
C SER A 200 6.10 23.49 -2.80
N VAL A 201 6.12 23.34 -1.47
CA VAL A 201 4.90 23.12 -0.70
C VAL A 201 4.05 24.39 -0.64
N THR A 202 2.74 24.27 -0.84
CA THR A 202 1.80 25.41 -0.93
C THR A 202 1.04 25.68 0.36
N TRP A 203 1.19 24.83 1.40
CA TRP A 203 0.52 25.00 2.69
C TRP A 203 1.24 25.92 3.68
N GLY A 204 2.33 26.58 3.29
CA GLY A 204 3.16 27.42 4.15
C GLY A 204 4.41 26.69 4.67
N THR A 205 5.23 27.41 5.42
CA THR A 205 6.41 26.86 6.13
C THR A 205 6.09 26.66 7.60
N ASP A 206 6.68 25.62 8.19
CA ASP A 206 6.69 25.40 9.65
C ASP A 206 7.40 26.55 10.37
#